data_f5c1e215c62900ed9389ebfb6bc9ddf7
#
_entry.id   f5c1e215c62900ed9389ebfb6bc9ddf7
#
_cell.length_a   1.000
_cell.length_b   1.000
_cell.length_c   1.000
_cell.angle_alpha   90.00
_cell.angle_beta   90.00
_cell.angle_gamma   90.00
#
_symmetry.space_group_name_H-M   'P 1'
#
loop_
_entity.id
_entity.type
_entity.pdbx_description
1 polymer ?
#
loop_
_entity_poly.entity_id
_entity_poly.type
_entity_poly.pdbx_seq_one_letter_code
_entity_poly.pdbx_strand_id
1 'polypeptide(L)'
;IENPSAKPYALLQIDKGLIQHRYTKKCDCAIANDTNICFIEFKANAESGCHKTISKRYDKAIEQLQTTINIFNQHYSVQNTDVTTLRNVEAYICFRQGYPKFTSMQMNYKAKFTQQNHGIPLSFATTKIL
;
A
#
# COMPACT_ATOMS: atom_id res chain seq x y z
N ILE A 1 7.23 -5.99 -9.40
CA ILE A 1 8.11 -6.27 -8.26
C ILE A 1 9.39 -6.90 -8.79
N GLU A 2 10.52 -6.38 -8.38
CA GLU A 2 11.82 -6.89 -8.76
C GLU A 2 12.61 -7.27 -7.50
N ASN A 3 13.29 -8.41 -7.52
CA ASN A 3 14.11 -8.90 -6.42
C ASN A 3 15.51 -9.31 -6.92
N PRO A 4 16.36 -8.33 -7.32
CA PRO A 4 17.66 -8.62 -7.90
C PRO A 4 18.62 -9.31 -6.92
N SER A 5 18.40 -9.17 -5.63
CA SER A 5 19.23 -9.79 -4.59
C SER A 5 18.77 -11.19 -4.19
N ALA A 6 17.71 -11.71 -4.81
CA ALA A 6 17.08 -12.98 -4.47
C ALA A 6 16.79 -13.16 -2.96
N LYS A 7 16.40 -12.07 -2.29
CA LYS A 7 16.05 -12.10 -0.87
C LYS A 7 14.79 -12.94 -0.65
N PRO A 8 14.70 -13.69 0.45
CA PRO A 8 13.49 -14.45 0.75
C PRO A 8 12.35 -13.52 1.17
N TYR A 9 11.28 -13.50 0.38
CA TYR A 9 10.06 -12.79 0.64
C TYR A 9 8.85 -13.66 0.35
N ALA A 10 7.81 -13.52 1.17
CA ALA A 10 6.50 -14.11 0.92
C ALA A 10 5.60 -13.08 0.25
N LEU A 11 4.92 -13.47 -0.81
CA LEU A 11 3.84 -12.70 -1.41
C LEU A 11 2.52 -13.12 -0.75
N LEU A 12 1.85 -12.16 -0.16
CA LEU A 12 0.58 -12.36 0.53
C LEU A 12 -0.54 -11.76 -0.32
N GLN A 13 -1.38 -12.59 -0.87
CA GLN A 13 -2.60 -12.12 -1.53
C GLN A 13 -3.58 -11.66 -0.46
N ILE A 14 -3.87 -10.37 -0.42
CA ILE A 14 -4.76 -9.77 0.58
C ILE A 14 -6.21 -9.84 0.11
N ASP A 15 -6.50 -9.24 -1.06
CA ASP A 15 -7.84 -9.29 -1.63
C ASP A 15 -8.18 -10.71 -2.09
N LYS A 16 -9.32 -11.23 -1.65
CA LYS A 16 -9.79 -12.60 -1.91
C LYS A 16 -8.86 -13.70 -1.38
N GLY A 17 -7.81 -13.34 -0.66
CA GLY A 17 -6.89 -14.26 -0.01
C GLY A 17 -7.03 -14.22 1.51
N LEU A 18 -6.12 -13.52 2.18
CA LEU A 18 -6.11 -13.40 3.64
C LEU A 18 -7.34 -12.68 4.21
N ILE A 19 -7.86 -11.69 3.49
CA ILE A 19 -9.06 -10.95 3.89
C ILE A 19 -10.16 -11.24 2.88
N GLN A 20 -11.09 -12.11 3.24
CA GLN A 20 -12.14 -12.59 2.34
C GLN A 20 -13.43 -11.76 2.40
N HIS A 21 -13.57 -10.88 3.38
CA HIS A 21 -14.80 -10.10 3.56
C HIS A 21 -15.00 -9.12 2.40
N ARG A 22 -16.00 -9.39 1.55
CA ARG A 22 -16.22 -8.69 0.28
C ARG A 22 -16.59 -7.20 0.42
N TYR A 23 -17.12 -6.78 1.57
CA TYR A 23 -17.49 -5.39 1.83
C TYR A 23 -16.36 -4.56 2.45
N THR A 24 -15.27 -5.19 2.83
CA THR A 24 -14.10 -4.51 3.38
C THR A 24 -13.22 -4.01 2.25
N LYS A 25 -12.94 -2.72 2.22
CA LYS A 25 -11.95 -2.16 1.31
C LYS A 25 -10.56 -2.60 1.76
N LYS A 26 -9.80 -3.18 0.86
CA LYS A 26 -8.50 -3.76 1.16
C LYS A 26 -7.57 -3.64 -0.03
N CYS A 27 -6.26 -3.56 0.22
CA CYS A 27 -5.27 -3.53 -0.85
C CYS A 27 -5.11 -4.90 -1.50
N ASP A 28 -4.48 -4.93 -2.67
CA ASP A 28 -4.37 -6.15 -3.47
C ASP A 28 -3.48 -7.20 -2.83
N CYS A 29 -2.29 -6.79 -2.38
CA CYS A 29 -1.32 -7.73 -1.81
C CYS A 29 -0.36 -7.07 -0.83
N ALA A 30 0.43 -7.89 -0.15
CA ALA A 30 1.59 -7.47 0.60
C ALA A 30 2.77 -8.39 0.31
N ILE A 31 3.97 -7.87 0.48
CA ILE A 31 5.20 -8.63 0.41
C ILE A 31 5.87 -8.53 1.77
N ALA A 32 6.24 -9.65 2.35
CA ALA A 32 6.79 -9.68 3.70
C ALA A 32 7.95 -10.65 3.85
N ASN A 33 8.82 -10.32 4.77
CA ASN A 33 9.79 -11.24 5.37
C ASN A 33 9.82 -11.01 6.89
N ASP A 34 10.80 -11.53 7.57
CA ASP A 34 10.89 -11.44 9.03
C ASP A 34 11.00 -10.01 9.56
N THR A 35 11.56 -9.09 8.77
CA THR A 35 11.85 -7.71 9.20
C THR A 35 11.04 -6.64 8.50
N ASN A 36 10.46 -6.94 7.33
CA ASN A 36 9.79 -5.95 6.49
C ASN A 36 8.43 -6.43 6.02
N ILE A 37 7.51 -5.51 5.87
CA ILE A 37 6.24 -5.73 5.16
C ILE A 37 5.92 -4.51 4.30
N CYS A 38 5.53 -4.75 3.06
CA CYS A 38 5.11 -3.72 2.12
C CYS A 38 3.70 -4.02 1.62
N PHE A 39 2.75 -3.15 1.95
CA PHE A 39 1.38 -3.22 1.45
C PHE A 39 1.28 -2.54 0.09
N ILE A 40 0.64 -3.20 -0.87
CA ILE A 40 0.61 -2.76 -2.26
C ILE A 40 -0.82 -2.71 -2.80
N GLU A 41 -1.17 -1.57 -3.37
CA GLU A 41 -2.39 -1.37 -4.15
C GLU A 41 -2.02 -1.07 -5.59
N PHE A 42 -2.63 -1.77 -6.53
CA PHE A 42 -2.42 -1.56 -7.96
C PHE A 42 -3.49 -0.65 -8.56
N LYS A 43 -3.08 0.34 -9.33
CA LYS A 43 -3.95 1.21 -10.13
C LYS A 43 -3.55 1.14 -11.59
N ALA A 44 -4.01 0.09 -12.26
CA ALA A 44 -3.64 -0.19 -13.65
C ALA A 44 -4.34 0.69 -14.68
N ASN A 45 -5.52 1.23 -14.37
CA ASN A 45 -6.39 1.91 -15.33
C ASN A 45 -6.36 3.42 -15.12
N ALA A 46 -5.49 4.11 -15.86
CA ALA A 46 -5.58 5.56 -16.01
C ALA A 46 -6.06 5.85 -17.43
N GLU A 47 -7.36 5.88 -17.61
CA GLU A 47 -7.96 6.25 -18.90
C GLU A 47 -8.00 7.76 -19.11
N SER A 48 -7.81 8.55 -18.06
CA SER A 48 -7.92 9.99 -18.08
C SER A 48 -6.73 10.65 -17.38
N GLY A 49 -6.14 11.66 -18.03
CA GLY A 49 -5.16 12.55 -17.41
C GLY A 49 -5.80 13.64 -16.55
N CYS A 50 -7.11 13.60 -16.31
CA CYS A 50 -7.83 14.59 -15.52
C CYS A 50 -7.41 14.53 -14.04
N HIS A 51 -6.95 15.67 -13.51
CA HIS A 51 -6.49 15.82 -12.13
C HIS A 51 -7.53 15.34 -11.11
N LYS A 52 -8.80 15.66 -11.31
CA LYS A 52 -9.90 15.27 -10.42
C LYS A 52 -10.09 13.73 -10.39
N THR A 53 -10.01 13.08 -11.54
CA THR A 53 -10.13 11.62 -11.66
C THR A 53 -8.96 10.91 -10.97
N ILE A 54 -7.74 11.39 -11.18
CA ILE A 54 -6.54 10.85 -10.56
C ILE A 54 -6.59 11.02 -9.04
N SER A 55 -7.01 12.19 -8.56
CA SER A 55 -7.19 12.42 -7.11
C SER A 55 -8.15 11.42 -6.48
N LYS A 56 -9.30 11.18 -7.10
CA LYS A 56 -10.26 10.16 -6.61
C LYS A 56 -9.67 8.75 -6.58
N ARG A 57 -8.83 8.40 -7.55
CA ARG A 57 -8.15 7.09 -7.59
C ARG A 57 -7.13 6.97 -6.46
N TYR A 58 -6.40 8.04 -6.17
CA TYR A 58 -5.47 8.08 -5.05
C TYR A 58 -6.21 7.96 -3.72
N ASP A 59 -7.30 8.70 -3.52
CA ASP A 59 -8.14 8.60 -2.32
C ASP A 59 -8.60 7.17 -2.07
N LYS A 60 -9.09 6.50 -3.11
CA LYS A 60 -9.54 5.11 -3.03
C LYS A 60 -8.40 4.15 -2.70
N ALA A 61 -7.24 4.32 -3.32
CA ALA A 61 -6.07 3.49 -3.05
C ALA A 61 -5.60 3.65 -1.60
N ILE A 62 -5.56 4.88 -1.10
CA ILE A 62 -5.18 5.19 0.28
C ILE A 62 -6.16 4.55 1.26
N GLU A 63 -7.46 4.66 1.01
CA GLU A 63 -8.48 4.03 1.84
C GLU A 63 -8.31 2.50 1.92
N GLN A 64 -7.99 1.86 0.79
CA GLN A 64 -7.72 0.43 0.74
C GLN A 64 -6.47 0.05 1.56
N LEU A 65 -5.39 0.82 1.44
CA LEU A 65 -4.17 0.62 2.22
C LEU A 65 -4.40 0.84 3.71
N GLN A 66 -5.05 1.94 4.09
CA GLN A 66 -5.36 2.25 5.50
C GLN A 66 -6.22 1.18 6.15
N THR A 67 -7.27 0.75 5.46
CA THR A 67 -8.17 -0.29 5.97
C THR A 67 -7.43 -1.60 6.19
N THR A 68 -6.57 -1.98 5.26
CA THR A 68 -5.75 -3.20 5.38
C THR A 68 -4.78 -3.10 6.56
N ILE A 69 -4.05 -2.00 6.68
CA ILE A 69 -3.13 -1.75 7.81
C ILE A 69 -3.88 -1.82 9.14
N ASN A 70 -5.06 -1.21 9.22
CA ASN A 70 -5.89 -1.24 10.44
C ASN A 70 -6.33 -2.67 10.80
N ILE A 71 -6.68 -3.50 9.81
CA ILE A 71 -7.02 -4.91 10.04
C ILE A 71 -5.82 -5.67 10.62
N PHE A 72 -4.64 -5.46 10.07
CA PHE A 72 -3.41 -6.05 10.61
C PHE A 72 -3.14 -5.58 12.04
N ASN A 73 -3.29 -4.28 12.30
CA ASN A 73 -3.10 -3.73 13.64
C ASN A 73 -4.12 -4.25 14.65
N GLN A 74 -5.37 -4.43 14.27
CA GLN A 74 -6.38 -5.06 15.12
C GLN A 74 -6.00 -6.48 15.51
N HIS A 75 -5.45 -7.24 14.58
CA HIS A 75 -4.93 -8.58 14.85
C HIS A 75 -3.80 -8.56 15.88
N TYR A 76 -2.84 -7.64 15.73
CA TYR A 76 -1.72 -7.49 16.66
C TYR A 76 -2.10 -6.82 17.98
N SER A 77 -3.19 -6.05 18.05
CA SER A 77 -3.63 -5.37 19.27
C SER A 77 -3.97 -6.34 20.41
N VAL A 78 -4.37 -7.57 20.09
CA VAL A 78 -4.58 -8.65 21.06
C VAL A 78 -3.28 -8.95 21.84
N GLN A 79 -2.13 -8.63 21.26
CA GLN A 79 -0.80 -8.81 21.87
C GLN A 79 -0.21 -7.47 22.38
N ASN A 80 -0.99 -6.40 22.43
CA ASN A 80 -0.54 -5.03 22.75
C ASN A 80 0.56 -4.49 21.82
N THR A 81 0.56 -4.91 20.55
CA THR A 81 1.51 -4.46 19.53
C THR A 81 0.77 -4.02 18.28
N ASP A 82 1.46 -3.29 17.41
CA ASP A 82 1.01 -3.01 16.06
C ASP A 82 2.06 -3.48 15.04
N VAL A 83 1.70 -3.46 13.74
CA VAL A 83 2.59 -3.97 12.70
C VAL A 83 3.90 -3.18 12.61
N THR A 84 3.90 -1.89 12.93
CA THR A 84 5.10 -1.03 12.91
C THR A 84 6.08 -1.36 14.03
N THR A 85 5.62 -1.94 15.12
CA THR A 85 6.47 -2.40 16.22
C THR A 85 7.26 -3.66 15.84
N LEU A 86 6.67 -4.52 15.01
CA LEU A 86 7.22 -5.83 14.68
C LEU A 86 8.04 -5.82 13.39
N ARG A 87 7.75 -4.92 12.45
CA ARG A 87 8.38 -4.88 11.14
C ARG A 87 8.55 -3.45 10.64
N ASN A 88 9.47 -3.27 9.72
CA ASN A 88 9.53 -2.07 8.90
C ASN A 88 8.37 -2.13 7.91
N VAL A 89 7.49 -1.14 7.97
CA VAL A 89 6.27 -1.11 7.16
C VAL A 89 6.39 -0.05 6.09
N GLU A 90 6.03 -0.41 4.87
CA GLU A 90 5.89 0.50 3.73
C GLU A 90 4.53 0.32 3.08
N ALA A 91 4.04 1.34 2.42
CA ALA A 91 2.86 1.30 1.60
C ALA A 91 3.18 1.79 0.18
N TYR A 92 2.66 1.11 -0.82
CA TYR A 92 2.89 1.41 -2.23
C TYR A 92 1.58 1.51 -2.99
N ILE A 93 1.45 2.58 -3.79
CA ILE A 93 0.49 2.63 -4.89
C ILE A 93 1.29 2.40 -6.16
N CYS A 94 1.09 1.24 -6.79
CA CYS A 94 1.76 0.86 -8.02
C CYS A 94 0.84 1.07 -9.21
N PHE A 95 1.36 1.67 -10.29
CA PHE A 95 0.61 1.93 -11.50
C PHE A 95 1.44 1.62 -12.74
N ARG A 96 0.76 1.53 -13.88
CA ARG A 96 1.41 1.26 -15.16
C ARG A 96 2.38 2.37 -15.55
N GLN A 97 3.41 2.00 -16.27
CA GLN A 97 4.23 2.95 -17.02
C GLN A 97 3.33 3.82 -17.91
N GLY A 98 3.54 5.14 -17.89
CA GLY A 98 2.71 6.09 -18.62
C GLY A 98 1.49 6.62 -17.85
N TYR A 99 1.24 6.14 -16.63
CA TYR A 99 0.24 6.73 -15.75
C TYR A 99 0.60 8.19 -15.44
N PRO A 100 -0.36 9.14 -15.47
CA PRO A 100 -0.06 10.54 -15.21
C PRO A 100 0.60 10.76 -13.85
N LYS A 101 1.71 11.52 -13.83
CA LYS A 101 2.43 11.87 -12.62
C LYS A 101 2.09 13.30 -12.22
N PHE A 102 1.31 13.46 -11.17
CA PHE A 102 1.07 14.75 -10.54
C PHE A 102 1.94 14.86 -9.29
N THR A 103 3.20 15.26 -9.46
CA THR A 103 4.22 15.22 -8.41
C THR A 103 3.82 15.97 -7.14
N SER A 104 3.28 17.18 -7.27
CA SER A 104 2.80 17.95 -6.11
C SER A 104 1.65 17.27 -5.39
N MET A 105 0.72 16.70 -6.13
CA MET A 105 -0.40 15.93 -5.58
C MET A 105 0.13 14.70 -4.84
N GLN A 106 1.05 13.95 -5.45
CA GLN A 106 1.64 12.76 -4.82
C GLN A 106 2.38 13.12 -3.53
N MET A 107 3.14 14.21 -3.50
CA MET A 107 3.83 14.68 -2.29
C MET A 107 2.85 15.00 -1.15
N ASN A 108 1.75 15.66 -1.46
CA ASN A 108 0.71 15.96 -0.47
C ASN A 108 0.08 14.68 0.10
N TYR A 109 -0.23 13.72 -0.74
CA TYR A 109 -0.76 12.41 -0.31
C TYR A 109 0.23 11.64 0.55
N LYS A 110 1.52 11.62 0.19
CA LYS A 110 2.58 11.00 0.98
C LYS A 110 2.65 11.57 2.39
N ALA A 111 2.71 12.89 2.51
CA ALA A 111 2.81 13.58 3.79
C ALA A 111 1.61 13.28 4.68
N LYS A 112 0.41 13.41 4.14
CA LYS A 112 -0.85 13.14 4.86
C LYS A 112 -0.96 11.68 5.30
N PHE A 113 -0.66 10.75 4.41
CA PHE A 113 -0.72 9.32 4.71
C PHE A 113 0.24 8.96 5.86
N THR A 114 1.49 9.38 5.77
CA THR A 114 2.52 9.12 6.80
C THR A 114 2.10 9.70 8.16
N GLN A 115 1.58 10.91 8.16
CA GLN A 115 1.09 11.56 9.39
C GLN A 115 -0.06 10.80 10.03
N GLN A 116 -0.98 10.25 9.24
CA GLN A 116 -2.19 9.56 9.71
C GLN A 116 -1.98 8.08 10.00
N ASN A 117 -0.85 7.49 9.60
CA ASN A 117 -0.60 6.05 9.66
C ASN A 117 0.72 5.72 10.35
N HIS A 118 0.93 6.23 11.56
CA HIS A 118 2.05 5.86 12.45
C HIS A 118 3.45 6.03 11.82
N GLY A 119 3.62 7.01 10.95
CA GLY A 119 4.90 7.25 10.28
C GLY A 119 5.20 6.32 9.10
N ILE A 120 4.26 5.50 8.67
CA ILE A 120 4.44 4.60 7.53
C ILE A 120 4.64 5.40 6.24
N PRO A 121 5.76 5.21 5.50
CA PRO A 121 5.99 5.90 4.24
C PRO A 121 5.08 5.35 3.13
N LEU A 122 4.57 6.26 2.30
CA LEU A 122 3.81 5.94 1.10
C LEU A 122 4.66 6.26 -0.12
N SER A 123 4.71 5.35 -1.08
CA SER A 123 5.39 5.53 -2.36
C SER A 123 4.44 5.36 -3.53
N PHE A 124 4.67 6.16 -4.58
CA PHE A 124 4.01 6.05 -5.87
C PHE A 124 5.06 5.57 -6.87
N ALA A 125 4.89 4.41 -7.45
CA ALA A 125 5.90 3.83 -8.32
C ALA A 125 5.29 2.86 -9.35
N THR A 126 6.07 2.57 -10.38
CA THR A 126 5.73 1.52 -11.35
C THR A 126 6.36 0.17 -10.97
N THR A 127 7.37 0.18 -10.12
CA THR A 127 8.12 -1.00 -9.70
C THR A 127 8.49 -0.89 -8.22
N LYS A 128 8.40 -1.99 -7.49
CA LYS A 128 8.98 -2.16 -6.15
C LYS A 128 10.21 -3.04 -6.26
N ILE A 129 11.34 -2.54 -5.77
CA ILE A 129 12.60 -3.27 -5.67
C ILE A 129 12.77 -3.73 -4.21
N LEU A 130 13.08 -5.01 -4.05
CA LEU A 130 13.30 -5.65 -2.76
C LEU A 130 14.78 -5.68 -2.36
#